data_da4f12e47ac8dfb824bff207f04d05de
#
_entry.id   da4f12e47ac8dfb824bff207f04d05de
#
_cell.length_a   1.000
_cell.length_b   1.000
_cell.length_c   1.000
_cell.angle_alpha   90.00
_cell.angle_beta   90.00
_cell.angle_gamma   90.00
#
_symmetry.space_group_name_H-M   'P 1'
#
loop_
_entity.id
_entity.type
_entity.pdbx_description
1 polymer ?
#
loop_
_entity_poly.entity_id
_entity_poly.type
_entity_poly.pdbx_seq_one_letter_code
_entity_poly.pdbx_strand_id
1 'polypeptide(L)'
;MTLELQDITKRVGTETHIHETTLMLEPGSFNVLLGTTLSGKTTLMQLMAGIQRPTSGTIRFGGRDVTGLAVQKRNVSMVYQQFINYPNFNVYDNIASPLRVARMDAAEIDRRVNRAAELLRLTPMLRRRPSELSGGQQQRTAIARAIVKDSDLILLDEPLANLDYKLREELRDELPKIFADRNAIVVYATTEPTEALLFGGHTATLHEGRITQFGPTSDMYRRPRDLRTAEVFSDPPMNVAMVRKSGKTITIFDNIAWPAGKVGEMIPDGVYTIGIRPHHVTPGAQSPTTGAFKGRVLVTELSGSESVIHMDVNGTTWVSQSHGIHPFEVGAVAELHADIDQALFFRPDGELIT
;
A
#
# COMPACT_ATOMS: atom_id res chain seq x y z
N MET A 1 -21.05 11.23 -3.21
CA MET A 1 -21.81 10.17 -2.48
C MET A 1 -20.79 9.41 -1.63
N THR A 2 -20.96 9.35 -0.29
CA THR A 2 -20.08 8.61 0.62
C THR A 2 -20.26 7.10 0.46
N LEU A 3 -19.20 6.31 0.68
CA LEU A 3 -19.26 4.87 0.90
C LEU A 3 -19.02 4.58 2.37
N GLU A 4 -19.98 3.94 3.02
CA GLU A 4 -19.95 3.63 4.44
C GLU A 4 -20.02 2.11 4.64
N LEU A 5 -19.04 1.56 5.31
CA LEU A 5 -19.01 0.19 5.82
C LEU A 5 -19.24 0.28 7.32
N GLN A 6 -20.29 -0.34 7.84
CA GLN A 6 -20.64 -0.31 9.25
C GLN A 6 -20.62 -1.74 9.82
N ASP A 7 -19.68 -2.00 10.70
CA ASP A 7 -19.50 -3.25 11.45
C ASP A 7 -19.54 -4.50 10.55
N ILE A 8 -18.98 -4.35 9.33
CA ILE A 8 -18.94 -5.45 8.38
C ILE A 8 -17.95 -6.52 8.81
N THR A 9 -18.37 -7.78 8.65
CA THR A 9 -17.48 -8.93 8.78
C THR A 9 -17.57 -9.82 7.55
N LYS A 10 -16.53 -10.61 7.30
CA LYS A 10 -16.56 -11.64 6.27
C LYS A 10 -15.94 -12.92 6.79
N ARG A 11 -16.75 -13.99 6.83
CA ARG A 11 -16.30 -15.34 7.15
C ARG A 11 -16.52 -16.26 5.96
N VAL A 12 -15.62 -17.20 5.77
CA VAL A 12 -15.70 -18.27 4.76
C VAL A 12 -15.39 -19.59 5.47
N GLY A 13 -16.39 -20.43 5.61
CA GLY A 13 -16.28 -21.62 6.48
C GLY A 13 -15.99 -21.20 7.93
N THR A 14 -14.90 -21.69 8.48
CA THR A 14 -14.43 -21.38 9.85
C THR A 14 -13.51 -20.15 9.91
N GLU A 15 -13.00 -19.69 8.77
CA GLU A 15 -12.02 -18.62 8.70
C GLU A 15 -12.66 -17.23 8.62
N THR A 16 -12.11 -16.27 9.34
CA THR A 16 -12.52 -14.86 9.27
C THR A 16 -11.56 -14.13 8.34
N HIS A 17 -12.07 -13.74 7.17
CA HIS A 17 -11.29 -13.02 6.16
C HIS A 17 -11.29 -11.51 6.39
N ILE A 18 -12.39 -10.95 6.91
CA ILE A 18 -12.48 -9.55 7.36
C ILE A 18 -13.12 -9.56 8.74
N HIS A 19 -12.40 -9.05 9.69
CA HIS A 19 -12.90 -8.80 11.03
C HIS A 19 -13.78 -7.56 11.04
N GLU A 20 -14.53 -7.37 12.13
CA GLU A 20 -15.41 -6.23 12.29
C GLU A 20 -14.71 -4.92 11.88
N THR A 21 -15.27 -4.29 10.86
CA THR A 21 -14.68 -3.15 10.19
C THR A 21 -15.72 -2.07 9.96
N THR A 22 -15.45 -0.87 10.44
CA THR A 22 -16.18 0.35 10.16
C THR A 22 -15.25 1.33 9.44
N LEU A 23 -15.67 1.79 8.26
CA LEU A 23 -14.89 2.67 7.39
C LEU A 23 -15.82 3.59 6.63
N MET A 24 -15.46 4.87 6.51
CA MET A 24 -16.18 5.85 5.70
C MET A 24 -15.22 6.47 4.68
N LEU A 25 -15.59 6.41 3.39
CA LEU A 25 -14.85 6.99 2.29
C LEU A 25 -15.66 8.14 1.65
N GLU A 26 -15.00 9.28 1.50
CA GLU A 26 -15.63 10.50 1.01
C GLU A 26 -15.63 10.60 -0.52
N PRO A 27 -16.60 11.29 -1.12
CA PRO A 27 -16.63 11.53 -2.56
C PRO A 27 -15.42 12.36 -3.00
N GLY A 28 -14.90 12.05 -4.20
CA GLY A 28 -13.72 12.71 -4.76
C GLY A 28 -12.41 12.37 -4.03
N SER A 29 -12.43 11.37 -3.12
CA SER A 29 -11.24 10.96 -2.38
C SER A 29 -10.49 9.85 -3.11
N PHE A 30 -9.16 9.90 -3.00
CA PHE A 30 -8.27 8.80 -3.37
C PHE A 30 -7.83 8.08 -2.09
N ASN A 31 -8.18 6.81 -1.99
CA ASN A 31 -7.96 6.00 -0.81
C ASN A 31 -7.08 4.80 -1.15
N VAL A 32 -6.05 4.56 -0.37
CA VAL A 32 -5.16 3.41 -0.52
C VAL A 32 -5.49 2.36 0.53
N LEU A 33 -5.61 1.11 0.11
CA LEU A 33 -5.59 -0.05 0.99
C LEU A 33 -4.19 -0.63 0.97
N LEU A 34 -3.41 -0.37 2.00
CA LEU A 34 -2.03 -0.81 2.13
C LEU A 34 -1.94 -2.02 3.06
N GLY A 35 -1.26 -3.07 2.63
CA GLY A 35 -1.03 -4.27 3.46
C GLY A 35 -0.36 -5.37 2.68
N THR A 36 0.22 -6.32 3.38
CA THR A 36 0.89 -7.48 2.79
C THR A 36 -0.08 -8.35 1.98
N THR A 37 0.46 -9.27 1.19
CA THR A 37 -0.34 -10.31 0.53
C THR A 37 -1.17 -11.06 1.58
N LEU A 38 -2.43 -11.39 1.24
CA LEU A 38 -3.42 -12.05 2.12
C LEU A 38 -3.90 -11.20 3.31
N SER A 39 -3.58 -9.91 3.41
CA SER A 39 -4.10 -9.05 4.47
C SER A 39 -5.59 -8.73 4.39
N GLY A 40 -6.28 -9.13 3.30
CA GLY A 40 -7.74 -8.94 3.12
C GLY A 40 -8.14 -7.83 2.15
N LYS A 41 -7.20 -7.13 1.47
CA LYS A 41 -7.46 -6.01 0.54
C LYS A 41 -8.50 -6.37 -0.52
N THR A 42 -8.23 -7.43 -1.29
CA THR A 42 -9.13 -7.91 -2.36
C THR A 42 -10.52 -8.26 -1.82
N THR A 43 -10.59 -8.95 -0.67
CA THR A 43 -11.87 -9.32 -0.05
C THR A 43 -12.66 -8.08 0.33
N LEU A 44 -12.02 -7.08 0.95
CA LEU A 44 -12.67 -5.82 1.33
C LEU A 44 -13.20 -5.08 0.11
N MET A 45 -12.42 -5.00 -0.97
CA MET A 45 -12.84 -4.38 -2.23
C MET A 45 -14.02 -5.12 -2.88
N GLN A 46 -14.04 -6.46 -2.84
CA GLN A 46 -15.16 -7.25 -3.36
C GLN A 46 -16.44 -7.05 -2.55
N LEU A 47 -16.34 -6.80 -1.24
CA LEU A 47 -17.48 -6.40 -0.41
C LEU A 47 -17.99 -5.00 -0.80
N MET A 48 -17.09 -4.02 -0.97
CA MET A 48 -17.42 -2.67 -1.45
C MET A 48 -18.12 -2.70 -2.81
N ALA A 49 -17.61 -3.53 -3.74
CA ALA A 49 -18.19 -3.71 -5.07
C ALA A 49 -19.56 -4.39 -5.07
N GLY A 50 -19.88 -5.16 -4.04
CA GLY A 50 -21.07 -6.04 -3.99
C GLY A 50 -20.92 -7.33 -4.79
N ILE A 51 -19.69 -7.75 -5.05
CA ILE A 51 -19.36 -9.06 -5.64
C ILE A 51 -19.51 -10.15 -4.59
N GLN A 52 -19.04 -9.86 -3.37
CA GLN A 52 -19.29 -10.67 -2.20
C GLN A 52 -20.27 -9.96 -1.25
N ARG A 53 -21.01 -10.76 -0.48
CA ARG A 53 -21.85 -10.25 0.61
C ARG A 53 -21.09 -10.36 1.93
N PRO A 54 -21.17 -9.35 2.81
CA PRO A 54 -20.66 -9.49 4.16
C PRO A 54 -21.43 -10.57 4.92
N THR A 55 -20.82 -11.12 5.95
CA THR A 55 -21.47 -12.07 6.87
C THR A 55 -22.37 -11.32 7.86
N SER A 56 -21.92 -10.13 8.30
CA SER A 56 -22.69 -9.21 9.14
C SER A 56 -22.33 -7.77 8.77
N GLY A 57 -23.08 -6.83 9.33
CA GLY A 57 -22.92 -5.39 9.12
C GLY A 57 -23.62 -4.88 7.86
N THR A 58 -23.47 -3.59 7.59
CA THR A 58 -24.19 -2.88 6.54
C THR A 58 -23.24 -2.07 5.68
N ILE A 59 -23.47 -2.06 4.35
CA ILE A 59 -22.77 -1.23 3.39
C ILE A 59 -23.75 -0.21 2.82
N ARG A 60 -23.44 1.09 2.97
CA ARG A 60 -24.24 2.17 2.41
C ARG A 60 -23.46 2.95 1.37
N PHE A 61 -24.14 3.38 0.33
CA PHE A 61 -23.61 4.25 -0.70
C PHE A 61 -24.54 5.42 -0.94
N GLY A 62 -24.04 6.65 -0.69
CA GLY A 62 -24.87 7.86 -0.73
C GLY A 62 -26.08 7.78 0.21
N GLY A 63 -25.91 7.22 1.41
CA GLY A 63 -26.95 7.02 2.42
C GLY A 63 -27.92 5.85 2.15
N ARG A 64 -27.84 5.19 0.98
CA ARG A 64 -28.70 4.04 0.64
C ARG A 64 -28.01 2.72 1.04
N ASP A 65 -28.77 1.83 1.65
CA ASP A 65 -28.29 0.47 1.93
C ASP A 65 -28.13 -0.31 0.61
N VAL A 66 -26.90 -0.74 0.35
CA VAL A 66 -26.53 -1.53 -0.83
C VAL A 66 -26.01 -2.92 -0.46
N THR A 67 -26.09 -3.31 0.80
CA THR A 67 -25.50 -4.57 1.33
C THR A 67 -25.91 -5.79 0.50
N GLY A 68 -27.20 -5.94 0.19
CA GLY A 68 -27.74 -7.03 -0.62
C GLY A 68 -27.83 -6.74 -2.12
N LEU A 69 -27.46 -5.54 -2.57
CA LEU A 69 -27.60 -5.14 -3.96
C LEU A 69 -26.51 -5.79 -4.84
N ALA A 70 -26.92 -6.48 -5.88
CA ALA A 70 -26.00 -7.11 -6.83
C ALA A 70 -25.16 -6.07 -7.57
N VAL A 71 -23.89 -6.42 -7.85
CA VAL A 71 -22.89 -5.54 -8.50
C VAL A 71 -23.39 -4.91 -9.81
N GLN A 72 -24.22 -5.62 -10.60
CA GLN A 72 -24.78 -5.13 -11.87
C GLN A 72 -25.72 -3.92 -11.68
N LYS A 73 -26.24 -3.74 -10.45
CA LYS A 73 -27.11 -2.61 -10.09
C LYS A 73 -26.36 -1.47 -9.39
N ARG A 74 -25.04 -1.59 -9.26
CA ARG A 74 -24.17 -0.56 -8.68
C ARG A 74 -23.38 0.13 -9.78
N ASN A 75 -23.16 1.43 -9.65
CA ASN A 75 -22.27 2.17 -10.55
C ASN A 75 -20.81 2.04 -10.10
N VAL A 76 -20.24 0.85 -10.24
CA VAL A 76 -18.88 0.51 -9.82
C VAL A 76 -18.05 0.02 -10.99
N SER A 77 -16.76 0.36 -11.00
CA SER A 77 -15.72 -0.26 -11.83
C SER A 77 -14.71 -0.96 -10.93
N MET A 78 -14.29 -2.16 -11.31
CA MET A 78 -13.23 -2.88 -10.60
C MET A 78 -12.21 -3.44 -11.60
N VAL A 79 -10.94 -3.17 -11.33
CA VAL A 79 -9.79 -3.81 -11.96
C VAL A 79 -9.25 -4.84 -10.97
N TYR A 80 -9.25 -6.11 -11.38
CA TYR A 80 -8.72 -7.19 -10.56
C TYR A 80 -7.21 -7.33 -10.75
N GLN A 81 -6.54 -7.85 -9.75
CA GLN A 81 -5.12 -8.24 -9.82
C GLN A 81 -4.86 -9.18 -11.02
N GLN A 82 -5.75 -10.17 -11.23
CA GLN A 82 -5.78 -10.94 -12.47
C GLN A 82 -6.61 -10.19 -13.50
N PHE A 83 -5.97 -9.44 -14.38
CA PHE A 83 -6.64 -8.65 -15.40
C PHE A 83 -7.56 -9.52 -16.29
N ILE A 84 -8.86 -9.34 -16.10
CA ILE A 84 -9.88 -10.09 -16.86
C ILE A 84 -10.29 -9.27 -18.07
N ASN A 85 -9.92 -9.73 -19.27
CA ASN A 85 -10.37 -9.17 -20.54
C ASN A 85 -11.37 -10.11 -21.22
N TYR A 86 -12.25 -9.57 -22.05
CA TYR A 86 -13.16 -10.37 -22.87
C TYR A 86 -12.36 -10.98 -24.03
N PRO A 87 -12.16 -12.31 -24.10
CA PRO A 87 -11.23 -12.94 -25.04
C PRO A 87 -11.67 -12.82 -26.49
N ASN A 88 -12.96 -12.71 -26.74
CA ASN A 88 -13.54 -12.60 -28.07
C ASN A 88 -13.59 -11.16 -28.61
N PHE A 89 -13.30 -10.17 -27.79
CA PHE A 89 -13.26 -8.77 -28.17
C PHE A 89 -11.81 -8.34 -28.44
N ASN A 90 -11.61 -7.46 -29.42
CA ASN A 90 -10.35 -6.75 -29.56
C ASN A 90 -10.19 -5.72 -28.42
N VAL A 91 -9.04 -5.02 -28.36
CA VAL A 91 -8.76 -4.01 -27.34
C VAL A 91 -9.79 -2.88 -27.36
N TYR A 92 -10.12 -2.37 -28.55
CA TYR A 92 -11.14 -1.33 -28.70
C TYR A 92 -12.48 -1.77 -28.13
N ASP A 93 -12.95 -2.94 -28.51
CA ASP A 93 -14.24 -3.46 -28.04
C ASP A 93 -14.26 -3.79 -26.54
N ASN A 94 -13.12 -4.26 -26.01
CA ASN A 94 -12.96 -4.43 -24.56
C ASN A 94 -13.17 -3.09 -23.84
N ILE A 95 -12.48 -2.03 -24.28
CA ILE A 95 -12.58 -0.70 -23.68
C ILE A 95 -13.97 -0.11 -23.86
N ALA A 96 -14.56 -0.24 -25.07
CA ALA A 96 -15.88 0.28 -25.41
C ALA A 96 -17.04 -0.42 -24.67
N SER A 97 -16.82 -1.66 -24.20
CA SER A 97 -17.89 -2.51 -23.67
C SER A 97 -18.78 -1.86 -22.60
N PRO A 98 -18.26 -1.20 -21.55
CA PRO A 98 -19.11 -0.57 -20.54
C PRO A 98 -19.90 0.63 -21.07
N LEU A 99 -19.35 1.34 -22.06
CA LEU A 99 -20.01 2.50 -22.67
C LEU A 99 -21.18 2.06 -23.57
N ARG A 100 -21.02 0.94 -24.28
CA ARG A 100 -22.09 0.32 -25.08
C ARG A 100 -23.23 -0.16 -24.17
N VAL A 101 -22.90 -0.78 -23.03
CA VAL A 101 -23.91 -1.18 -22.02
C VAL A 101 -24.67 0.04 -21.49
N ALA A 102 -23.98 1.17 -21.32
CA ALA A 102 -24.58 2.46 -20.94
C ALA A 102 -25.37 3.13 -22.08
N ARG A 103 -25.41 2.53 -23.30
CA ARG A 103 -26.08 3.05 -24.49
C ARG A 103 -25.60 4.45 -24.89
N MET A 104 -24.31 4.70 -24.70
CA MET A 104 -23.69 5.97 -25.07
C MET A 104 -23.63 6.10 -26.61
N ASP A 105 -23.66 7.34 -27.10
CA ASP A 105 -23.49 7.64 -28.51
C ASP A 105 -22.16 7.12 -29.09
N ALA A 106 -22.18 6.66 -30.35
CA ALA A 106 -21.02 6.03 -30.98
C ALA A 106 -19.82 6.97 -31.10
N ALA A 107 -20.03 8.25 -31.41
CA ALA A 107 -18.97 9.25 -31.51
C ALA A 107 -18.32 9.52 -30.12
N GLU A 108 -19.11 9.56 -29.07
CA GLU A 108 -18.61 9.72 -27.71
C GLU A 108 -17.86 8.47 -27.24
N ILE A 109 -18.32 7.26 -27.57
CA ILE A 109 -17.59 6.01 -27.33
C ILE A 109 -16.22 6.08 -27.99
N ASP A 110 -16.16 6.43 -29.29
CA ASP A 110 -14.90 6.49 -30.00
C ASP A 110 -13.94 7.50 -29.38
N ARG A 111 -14.42 8.69 -29.03
CA ARG A 111 -13.62 9.72 -28.36
C ARG A 111 -13.03 9.23 -27.04
N ARG A 112 -13.84 8.60 -26.16
CA ARG A 112 -13.39 8.11 -24.86
C ARG A 112 -12.43 6.94 -24.97
N VAL A 113 -12.70 6.00 -25.87
CA VAL A 113 -11.83 4.85 -26.12
C VAL A 113 -10.46 5.28 -26.62
N ASN A 114 -10.42 6.19 -27.62
CA ASN A 114 -9.15 6.67 -28.17
C ASN A 114 -8.34 7.45 -27.11
N ARG A 115 -8.99 8.31 -26.31
CA ARG A 115 -8.33 9.03 -25.22
C ARG A 115 -7.74 8.08 -24.19
N ALA A 116 -8.47 7.04 -23.77
CA ALA A 116 -7.96 6.06 -22.82
C ALA A 116 -6.85 5.19 -23.41
N ALA A 117 -6.96 4.85 -24.71
CA ALA A 117 -5.93 4.09 -25.41
C ALA A 117 -4.63 4.89 -25.58
N GLU A 118 -4.72 6.18 -25.86
CA GLU A 118 -3.56 7.08 -25.94
C GLU A 118 -2.84 7.16 -24.58
N LEU A 119 -3.59 7.47 -23.53
CA LEU A 119 -3.09 7.56 -22.15
C LEU A 119 -2.34 6.30 -21.71
N LEU A 120 -2.88 5.13 -22.05
CA LEU A 120 -2.33 3.83 -21.67
C LEU A 120 -1.44 3.20 -22.76
N ARG A 121 -1.07 3.97 -23.78
CA ARG A 121 -0.21 3.53 -24.89
C ARG A 121 -0.73 2.26 -25.58
N LEU A 122 -2.04 2.16 -25.75
CA LEU A 122 -2.73 1.04 -26.41
C LEU A 122 -3.14 1.32 -27.85
N THR A 123 -2.98 2.56 -28.34
CA THR A 123 -3.42 2.97 -29.69
C THR A 123 -2.97 2.02 -30.80
N PRO A 124 -1.71 1.54 -30.87
CA PRO A 124 -1.28 0.58 -31.87
C PRO A 124 -1.91 -0.81 -31.71
N MET A 125 -2.51 -1.10 -30.57
CA MET A 125 -3.02 -2.42 -30.21
C MET A 125 -4.55 -2.52 -30.32
N LEU A 126 -5.26 -1.43 -30.65
CA LEU A 126 -6.73 -1.35 -30.58
C LEU A 126 -7.44 -2.46 -31.38
N ARG A 127 -6.83 -2.96 -32.44
CA ARG A 127 -7.41 -4.04 -33.27
C ARG A 127 -7.02 -5.44 -32.84
N ARG A 128 -6.07 -5.59 -31.90
CA ARG A 128 -5.59 -6.89 -31.42
C ARG A 128 -6.56 -7.50 -30.39
N ARG A 129 -6.57 -8.83 -30.31
CA ARG A 129 -7.28 -9.57 -29.27
C ARG A 129 -6.40 -9.76 -28.04
N PRO A 130 -6.95 -10.04 -26.85
CA PRO A 130 -6.18 -10.29 -25.64
C PRO A 130 -5.11 -11.36 -25.79
N SER A 131 -5.35 -12.42 -26.57
CA SER A 131 -4.36 -13.48 -26.83
C SER A 131 -3.12 -13.03 -27.60
N GLU A 132 -3.19 -11.86 -28.25
CA GLU A 132 -2.10 -11.27 -29.03
C GLU A 132 -1.34 -10.19 -28.25
N LEU A 133 -1.67 -10.02 -26.95
CA LEU A 133 -1.14 -9.00 -26.06
C LEU A 133 -0.21 -9.60 -25.01
N SER A 134 0.84 -8.85 -24.63
CA SER A 134 1.60 -9.16 -23.42
C SER A 134 0.75 -8.96 -22.16
N GLY A 135 1.17 -9.54 -21.01
CA GLY A 135 0.47 -9.40 -19.74
C GLY A 135 0.24 -7.93 -19.36
N GLY A 136 1.27 -7.08 -19.46
CA GLY A 136 1.15 -5.65 -19.21
C GLY A 136 0.20 -4.92 -20.17
N GLN A 137 0.10 -5.34 -21.45
CA GLN A 137 -0.88 -4.78 -22.40
C GLN A 137 -2.31 -5.19 -22.05
N GLN A 138 -2.50 -6.43 -21.59
CA GLN A 138 -3.80 -6.90 -21.12
C GLN A 138 -4.25 -6.16 -19.86
N GLN A 139 -3.32 -5.93 -18.93
CA GLN A 139 -3.58 -5.17 -17.69
C GLN A 139 -3.98 -3.72 -18.01
N ARG A 140 -3.25 -3.05 -18.90
CA ARG A 140 -3.61 -1.69 -19.38
C ARG A 140 -4.99 -1.66 -20.04
N THR A 141 -5.35 -2.70 -20.77
CA THR A 141 -6.69 -2.82 -21.39
C THR A 141 -7.78 -2.89 -20.31
N ALA A 142 -7.54 -3.62 -19.22
CA ALA A 142 -8.47 -3.69 -18.09
C ALA A 142 -8.58 -2.35 -17.34
N ILE A 143 -7.46 -1.63 -17.15
CA ILE A 143 -7.44 -0.28 -16.58
C ILE A 143 -8.20 0.69 -17.48
N ALA A 144 -7.96 0.68 -18.80
CA ALA A 144 -8.65 1.52 -19.78
C ALA A 144 -10.18 1.35 -19.67
N ARG A 145 -10.63 0.10 -19.55
CA ARG A 145 -12.05 -0.22 -19.39
C ARG A 145 -12.67 0.36 -18.12
N ALA A 146 -11.90 0.44 -17.03
CA ALA A 146 -12.37 1.07 -15.79
C ALA A 146 -12.39 2.60 -15.88
N ILE A 147 -11.42 3.19 -16.58
CA ILE A 147 -11.28 4.65 -16.73
C ILE A 147 -12.37 5.25 -17.62
N VAL A 148 -12.79 4.57 -18.71
CA VAL A 148 -13.76 5.13 -19.67
C VAL A 148 -15.16 5.27 -19.08
N LYS A 149 -15.49 4.49 -18.05
CA LYS A 149 -16.80 4.52 -17.40
C LYS A 149 -16.84 5.63 -16.35
N ASP A 150 -17.94 6.38 -16.30
CA ASP A 150 -18.21 7.35 -15.23
C ASP A 150 -18.79 6.62 -14.03
N SER A 151 -17.92 5.94 -13.28
CA SER A 151 -18.31 5.20 -12.08
C SER A 151 -18.21 6.07 -10.84
N ASP A 152 -19.16 5.91 -9.92
CA ASP A 152 -19.15 6.59 -8.62
C ASP A 152 -18.13 5.96 -7.65
N LEU A 153 -17.82 4.67 -7.85
CA LEU A 153 -16.82 3.91 -7.09
C LEU A 153 -15.87 3.19 -8.06
N ILE A 154 -14.59 3.41 -7.90
CA ILE A 154 -13.52 2.82 -8.72
C ILE A 154 -12.60 2.05 -7.81
N LEU A 155 -12.46 0.75 -8.06
CA LEU A 155 -11.67 -0.18 -7.27
C LEU A 155 -10.54 -0.73 -8.13
N LEU A 156 -9.30 -0.53 -7.69
CA LEU A 156 -8.08 -0.91 -8.42
C LEU A 156 -7.25 -1.84 -7.53
N ASP A 157 -7.29 -3.15 -7.82
CA ASP A 157 -6.60 -4.17 -7.03
C ASP A 157 -5.23 -4.48 -7.63
N GLU A 158 -4.16 -3.92 -7.04
CA GLU A 158 -2.77 -4.00 -7.49
C GLU A 158 -2.61 -3.74 -9.00
N PRO A 159 -3.15 -2.61 -9.53
CA PRO A 159 -3.30 -2.43 -10.97
C PRO A 159 -1.99 -2.20 -11.71
N LEU A 160 -0.87 -1.96 -11.03
CA LEU A 160 0.42 -1.68 -11.63
C LEU A 160 1.46 -2.80 -11.45
N ALA A 161 1.13 -3.87 -10.73
CA ALA A 161 2.08 -4.92 -10.32
C ALA A 161 2.81 -5.62 -11.48
N ASN A 162 2.15 -5.81 -12.64
CA ASN A 162 2.71 -6.55 -13.78
C ASN A 162 3.20 -5.65 -14.93
N LEU A 163 3.43 -4.36 -14.65
CA LEU A 163 3.93 -3.41 -15.63
C LEU A 163 5.45 -3.29 -15.57
N ASP A 164 6.05 -2.96 -16.71
CA ASP A 164 7.46 -2.57 -16.74
C ASP A 164 7.70 -1.30 -15.90
N TYR A 165 8.92 -1.14 -15.38
CA TYR A 165 9.28 -0.07 -14.45
C TYR A 165 8.92 1.33 -14.99
N LYS A 166 9.31 1.63 -16.25
CA LYS A 166 9.11 2.97 -16.81
C LYS A 166 7.62 3.35 -16.91
N LEU A 167 6.81 2.41 -17.37
CA LEU A 167 5.37 2.63 -17.50
C LEU A 167 4.68 2.68 -16.14
N ARG A 168 5.16 1.89 -15.16
CA ARG A 168 4.66 1.94 -13.79
C ARG A 168 4.85 3.33 -13.19
N GLU A 169 6.05 3.90 -13.31
CA GLU A 169 6.34 5.26 -12.85
C GLU A 169 5.42 6.31 -13.52
N GLU A 170 5.30 6.23 -14.85
CA GLU A 170 4.43 7.16 -15.58
C GLU A 170 2.95 7.06 -15.11
N LEU A 171 2.44 5.84 -14.95
CA LEU A 171 1.05 5.64 -14.50
C LEU A 171 0.83 5.98 -13.03
N ARG A 172 1.85 5.83 -12.17
CA ARG A 172 1.79 6.32 -10.78
C ARG A 172 1.51 7.82 -10.74
N ASP A 173 2.16 8.60 -11.59
CA ASP A 173 1.96 10.05 -11.64
C ASP A 173 0.62 10.45 -12.28
N GLU A 174 0.14 9.66 -13.25
CA GLU A 174 -1.05 9.99 -14.03
C GLU A 174 -2.37 9.53 -13.39
N LEU A 175 -2.37 8.38 -12.70
CA LEU A 175 -3.61 7.82 -12.13
C LEU A 175 -4.32 8.79 -11.17
N PRO A 176 -3.66 9.45 -10.22
CA PRO A 176 -4.32 10.41 -9.35
C PRO A 176 -4.94 11.58 -10.13
N LYS A 177 -4.24 12.08 -11.17
CA LYS A 177 -4.70 13.18 -12.02
C LYS A 177 -5.94 12.82 -12.83
N ILE A 178 -5.99 11.57 -13.36
CA ILE A 178 -7.15 11.06 -14.13
C ILE A 178 -8.43 11.09 -13.28
N PHE A 179 -8.30 10.88 -11.98
CA PHE A 179 -9.42 10.79 -11.06
C PHE A 179 -9.66 12.08 -10.26
N ALA A 180 -8.72 13.04 -10.25
CA ALA A 180 -8.82 14.27 -9.47
C ALA A 180 -10.06 15.12 -9.78
N ASP A 181 -10.44 15.21 -11.08
CA ASP A 181 -11.60 15.98 -11.51
C ASP A 181 -12.93 15.21 -11.40
N ARG A 182 -12.89 13.97 -10.93
CA ARG A 182 -14.06 13.11 -10.78
C ARG A 182 -14.55 13.15 -9.35
N ASN A 183 -15.86 13.28 -9.17
CA ASN A 183 -16.51 13.15 -7.86
C ASN A 183 -16.69 11.67 -7.46
N ALA A 184 -15.79 10.78 -7.91
CA ALA A 184 -15.79 9.36 -7.64
C ALA A 184 -14.97 9.06 -6.39
N ILE A 185 -15.33 7.99 -5.68
CA ILE A 185 -14.47 7.39 -4.66
C ILE A 185 -13.51 6.44 -5.38
N VAL A 186 -12.22 6.66 -5.23
CA VAL A 186 -11.18 5.76 -5.73
C VAL A 186 -10.60 4.97 -4.57
N VAL A 187 -10.54 3.64 -4.72
CA VAL A 187 -9.88 2.73 -3.78
C VAL A 187 -8.80 1.96 -4.54
N TYR A 188 -7.56 2.14 -4.13
CA TYR A 188 -6.38 1.53 -4.73
C TYR A 188 -5.72 0.60 -3.72
N ALA A 189 -5.70 -0.70 -4.01
CA ALA A 189 -5.01 -1.67 -3.16
C ALA A 189 -3.58 -1.91 -3.65
N THR A 190 -2.64 -1.92 -2.72
CA THR A 190 -1.23 -2.17 -2.99
C THR A 190 -0.53 -2.88 -1.83
N THR A 191 0.58 -3.53 -2.12
CA THR A 191 1.55 -4.02 -1.14
C THR A 191 2.75 -3.08 -0.98
N GLU A 192 2.88 -2.06 -1.85
CA GLU A 192 4.02 -1.15 -1.89
C GLU A 192 3.74 0.13 -1.08
N PRO A 193 4.44 0.37 0.05
CA PRO A 193 4.26 1.60 0.84
C PRO A 193 4.57 2.89 0.07
N THR A 194 5.54 2.81 -0.86
CA THR A 194 5.92 3.92 -1.72
C THR A 194 4.77 4.42 -2.59
N GLU A 195 3.92 3.51 -3.10
CA GLU A 195 2.72 3.90 -3.85
C GLU A 195 1.73 4.67 -2.97
N ALA A 196 1.49 4.20 -1.73
CA ALA A 196 0.62 4.89 -0.79
C ALA A 196 1.13 6.32 -0.49
N LEU A 197 2.43 6.48 -0.30
CA LEU A 197 3.06 7.78 -0.03
C LEU A 197 3.01 8.72 -1.24
N LEU A 198 3.21 8.20 -2.45
CA LEU A 198 3.16 8.98 -3.70
C LEU A 198 1.74 9.45 -4.03
N PHE A 199 0.75 8.56 -3.89
CA PHE A 199 -0.63 8.93 -4.18
C PHE A 199 -1.22 9.89 -3.14
N GLY A 200 -0.70 9.89 -1.93
CA GLY A 200 -1.21 10.74 -0.85
C GLY A 200 -2.66 10.38 -0.48
N GLY A 201 -3.49 11.39 -0.21
CA GLY A 201 -4.88 11.17 0.20
C GLY A 201 -5.00 10.46 1.54
N HIS A 202 -5.86 9.43 1.61
CA HIS A 202 -6.08 8.63 2.80
C HIS A 202 -5.59 7.20 2.60
N THR A 203 -5.04 6.60 3.64
CA THR A 203 -4.64 5.19 3.63
C THR A 203 -5.36 4.42 4.74
N ALA A 204 -5.85 3.24 4.41
CA ALA A 204 -6.22 2.22 5.38
C ALA A 204 -5.14 1.14 5.37
N THR A 205 -4.45 0.94 6.49
CA THR A 205 -3.52 -0.17 6.67
C THR A 205 -4.25 -1.42 7.09
N LEU A 206 -3.97 -2.53 6.41
CA LEU A 206 -4.59 -3.83 6.65
C LEU A 206 -3.57 -4.87 7.10
N HIS A 207 -3.92 -5.59 8.15
CA HIS A 207 -3.18 -6.72 8.65
C HIS A 207 -4.15 -7.83 9.09
N GLU A 208 -4.00 -9.04 8.56
CA GLU A 208 -4.82 -10.21 8.90
C GLU A 208 -6.33 -9.92 8.94
N GLY A 209 -6.86 -9.28 7.90
CA GLY A 209 -8.28 -8.96 7.78
C GLY A 209 -8.79 -7.84 8.71
N ARG A 210 -7.90 -7.08 9.33
CA ARG A 210 -8.23 -5.94 10.20
C ARG A 210 -7.68 -4.65 9.61
N ILE A 211 -8.45 -3.58 9.66
CA ILE A 211 -7.92 -2.23 9.46
C ILE A 211 -7.21 -1.82 10.76
N THR A 212 -5.88 -1.67 10.71
CA THR A 212 -5.10 -1.25 11.88
C THR A 212 -5.22 0.25 12.11
N GLN A 213 -5.24 1.03 11.02
CA GLN A 213 -5.45 2.49 11.06
C GLN A 213 -6.05 2.98 9.74
N PHE A 214 -6.81 4.07 9.78
CA PHE A 214 -7.28 4.82 8.60
C PHE A 214 -7.12 6.32 8.86
N GLY A 215 -6.57 7.04 7.89
CA GLY A 215 -6.38 8.49 7.98
C GLY A 215 -5.52 9.06 6.86
N PRO A 216 -5.14 10.35 6.93
CA PRO A 216 -4.22 10.98 6.00
C PRO A 216 -2.89 10.21 5.94
N THR A 217 -2.45 9.87 4.74
CA THR A 217 -1.29 8.99 4.53
C THR A 217 -0.01 9.52 5.20
N SER A 218 0.24 10.83 5.07
CA SER A 218 1.41 11.48 5.65
C SER A 218 1.46 11.39 7.19
N ASP A 219 0.28 11.51 7.83
CA ASP A 219 0.17 11.46 9.28
C ASP A 219 0.37 10.04 9.79
N MET A 220 -0.23 9.07 9.10
CA MET A 220 -0.06 7.65 9.41
C MET A 220 1.38 7.16 9.28
N TYR A 221 2.10 7.65 8.26
CA TYR A 221 3.52 7.36 8.09
C TYR A 221 4.37 7.95 9.23
N ARG A 222 4.11 9.20 9.61
CA ARG A 222 4.90 9.92 10.63
C ARG A 222 4.52 9.50 12.04
N ARG A 223 3.23 9.25 12.29
CA ARG A 223 2.65 8.91 13.60
C ARG A 223 1.72 7.71 13.46
N PRO A 224 2.27 6.52 13.20
CA PRO A 224 1.47 5.30 13.17
C PRO A 224 0.87 5.06 14.56
N ARG A 225 -0.38 4.61 14.61
CA ARG A 225 -1.06 4.33 15.89
C ARG A 225 -0.35 3.24 16.69
N ASP A 226 0.17 2.25 15.97
CA ASP A 226 0.77 1.05 16.54
C ASP A 226 1.93 0.52 15.69
N LEU A 227 2.67 -0.42 16.26
CA LEU A 227 3.80 -1.07 15.60
C LEU A 227 3.39 -1.73 14.27
N ARG A 228 2.21 -2.37 14.22
CA ARG A 228 1.73 -3.03 12.99
C ARG A 228 1.54 -2.06 11.85
N THR A 229 0.94 -0.91 12.15
CA THR A 229 0.81 0.17 11.16
C THR A 229 2.18 0.67 10.69
N ALA A 230 3.14 0.83 11.62
CA ALA A 230 4.50 1.25 11.27
C ALA A 230 5.23 0.25 10.37
N GLU A 231 5.09 -1.05 10.66
CA GLU A 231 5.68 -2.14 9.88
C GLU A 231 5.10 -2.19 8.45
N VAL A 232 3.79 -2.02 8.31
CA VAL A 232 3.11 -2.02 6.99
C VAL A 232 3.62 -0.89 6.08
N PHE A 233 4.07 0.23 6.66
CA PHE A 233 4.65 1.36 5.92
C PHE A 233 6.16 1.25 5.70
N SER A 234 6.80 0.14 6.04
CA SER A 234 8.26 0.00 5.91
C SER A 234 8.63 -1.07 4.88
N ASP A 235 9.30 -0.63 3.82
CA ASP A 235 9.93 -1.47 2.81
C ASP A 235 11.32 -0.88 2.47
N PRO A 236 12.40 -1.59 2.76
CA PRO A 236 12.50 -2.89 3.45
C PRO A 236 11.89 -2.91 4.87
N PRO A 237 11.70 -4.11 5.47
CA PRO A 237 11.08 -4.24 6.77
C PRO A 237 11.73 -3.39 7.86
N MET A 238 10.92 -2.84 8.76
CA MET A 238 11.39 -2.05 9.91
C MET A 238 12.28 -2.88 10.84
N ASN A 239 13.35 -2.27 11.31
CA ASN A 239 14.19 -2.84 12.35
C ASN A 239 13.49 -2.70 13.70
N VAL A 240 13.17 -3.81 14.33
CA VAL A 240 12.40 -3.84 15.59
C VAL A 240 13.18 -4.58 16.66
N ALA A 241 13.25 -4.03 17.87
CA ALA A 241 13.84 -4.70 19.00
C ALA A 241 13.23 -4.21 20.33
N MET A 242 13.30 -5.05 21.36
CA MET A 242 13.01 -4.61 22.73
C MET A 242 14.19 -3.83 23.29
N VAL A 243 13.89 -2.75 24.00
CA VAL A 243 14.87 -1.90 24.67
C VAL A 243 14.47 -1.65 26.13
N ARG A 244 15.47 -1.54 26.98
CA ARG A 244 15.31 -1.04 28.36
C ARG A 244 15.83 0.39 28.44
N LYS A 245 14.93 1.31 28.73
CA LYS A 245 15.27 2.72 28.94
C LYS A 245 15.56 2.98 30.42
N SER A 246 16.66 3.66 30.70
CA SER A 246 17.05 4.12 32.03
C SER A 246 17.78 5.47 31.94
N GLY A 247 17.22 6.51 32.52
CA GLY A 247 17.73 7.87 32.41
C GLY A 247 17.83 8.34 30.97
N LYS A 248 19.03 8.71 30.51
CA LYS A 248 19.31 9.15 29.14
C LYS A 248 19.84 8.07 28.22
N THR A 249 19.70 6.81 28.61
CA THR A 249 20.25 5.67 27.88
C THR A 249 19.17 4.63 27.61
N ILE A 250 19.24 4.01 26.43
CA ILE A 250 18.51 2.79 26.10
C ILE A 250 19.50 1.65 25.93
N THR A 251 19.17 0.48 26.46
CA THR A 251 19.95 -0.75 26.26
C THR A 251 19.18 -1.67 25.34
N ILE A 252 19.81 -2.08 24.25
CA ILE A 252 19.28 -2.99 23.25
C ILE A 252 20.09 -4.30 23.27
N PHE A 253 19.44 -5.42 23.02
CA PHE A 253 20.06 -6.76 23.01
C PHE A 253 20.85 -7.07 24.31
N ASP A 254 20.40 -6.55 25.44
CA ASP A 254 20.95 -6.71 26.80
C ASP A 254 22.37 -6.14 27.04
N ASN A 255 23.12 -5.75 26.01
CA ASN A 255 24.51 -5.35 26.13
C ASN A 255 24.96 -4.12 25.33
N ILE A 256 24.13 -3.61 24.42
CA ILE A 256 24.46 -2.43 23.61
C ILE A 256 23.74 -1.22 24.18
N ALA A 257 24.51 -0.22 24.64
CA ALA A 257 23.97 1.01 25.19
C ALA A 257 23.99 2.12 24.13
N TRP A 258 22.84 2.76 23.93
CA TRP A 258 22.68 3.91 23.04
C TRP A 258 22.15 5.11 23.80
N PRO A 259 22.33 6.35 23.29
CA PRO A 259 21.60 7.50 23.81
C PRO A 259 20.09 7.30 23.61
N ALA A 260 19.28 7.82 24.54
CA ALA A 260 17.82 7.64 24.47
C ALA A 260 17.18 8.44 23.32
N GLY A 261 17.85 9.46 22.79
CA GLY A 261 17.30 10.37 21.80
C GLY A 261 16.21 11.27 22.34
N LYS A 262 15.68 12.15 21.50
CA LYS A 262 14.69 13.18 21.92
C LYS A 262 13.42 12.55 22.52
N VAL A 263 12.84 11.57 21.84
CA VAL A 263 11.63 10.89 22.32
C VAL A 263 11.93 10.06 23.55
N GLY A 264 13.01 9.28 23.53
CA GLY A 264 13.40 8.44 24.66
C GLY A 264 13.70 9.22 25.93
N GLU A 265 14.23 10.46 25.86
CA GLU A 265 14.43 11.30 27.04
C GLU A 265 13.11 11.79 27.66
N MET A 266 12.03 11.87 26.90
CA MET A 266 10.71 12.33 27.37
C MET A 266 9.86 11.23 28.01
N ILE A 267 10.14 9.95 27.72
CA ILE A 267 9.36 8.85 28.25
C ILE A 267 9.91 8.35 29.61
N PRO A 268 9.08 7.73 30.47
CA PRO A 268 9.53 7.13 31.72
C PRO A 268 10.55 6.01 31.54
N ASP A 269 11.29 5.68 32.59
CA ASP A 269 12.13 4.48 32.60
C ASP A 269 11.25 3.22 32.51
N GLY A 270 11.69 2.26 31.70
CA GLY A 270 10.87 1.07 31.44
C GLY A 270 11.37 0.22 30.28
N VAL A 271 10.54 -0.75 29.90
CA VAL A 271 10.76 -1.63 28.75
C VAL A 271 9.82 -1.19 27.62
N TYR A 272 10.39 -1.05 26.42
CA TYR A 272 9.70 -0.58 25.23
C TYR A 272 10.10 -1.42 24.02
N THR A 273 9.33 -1.32 22.95
CA THR A 273 9.75 -1.76 21.63
C THR A 273 10.21 -0.54 20.84
N ILE A 274 11.41 -0.59 20.26
CA ILE A 274 11.89 0.43 19.33
C ILE A 274 11.70 -0.06 17.88
N GLY A 275 11.26 0.85 17.02
CA GLY A 275 11.17 0.62 15.58
C GLY A 275 12.00 1.66 14.83
N ILE A 276 12.92 1.20 13.97
CA ILE A 276 13.80 2.07 13.18
C ILE A 276 13.68 1.68 11.70
N ARG A 277 13.30 2.63 10.85
CA ARG A 277 13.23 2.36 9.41
C ARG A 277 14.61 2.14 8.83
N PRO A 278 14.76 1.28 7.79
CA PRO A 278 16.06 0.95 7.19
C PRO A 278 16.87 2.16 6.73
N HIS A 279 16.24 3.22 6.23
CA HIS A 279 16.92 4.43 5.76
C HIS A 279 17.43 5.34 6.90
N HIS A 280 17.11 5.04 8.15
CA HIS A 280 17.68 5.65 9.35
C HIS A 280 18.79 4.79 9.97
N VAL A 281 19.21 3.72 9.28
CA VAL A 281 20.35 2.87 9.63
C VAL A 281 21.37 2.96 8.52
N THR A 282 22.57 3.48 8.82
CA THR A 282 23.58 3.85 7.81
C THR A 282 24.98 3.36 8.18
N PRO A 283 25.89 3.18 7.20
CA PRO A 283 27.27 2.78 7.45
C PRO A 283 28.10 3.76 8.29
N GLY A 284 27.68 5.02 8.39
CA GLY A 284 28.37 6.04 9.19
C GLY A 284 27.36 6.88 9.99
N ALA A 285 27.81 7.42 11.11
CA ALA A 285 27.01 8.31 11.94
C ALA A 285 26.59 9.56 11.16
N GLN A 286 25.29 9.81 11.05
CA GLN A 286 24.73 10.99 10.35
C GLN A 286 24.20 12.06 11.31
N SER A 287 24.02 11.73 12.58
CA SER A 287 23.55 12.64 13.62
C SER A 287 24.38 12.48 14.91
N PRO A 288 24.38 13.49 15.81
CA PRO A 288 25.00 13.34 17.11
C PRO A 288 24.35 12.28 17.99
N THR A 289 23.09 11.94 17.71
CA THR A 289 22.29 10.99 18.51
C THR A 289 22.19 9.67 17.74
N THR A 290 23.31 9.00 17.54
CA THR A 290 23.37 7.69 16.88
C THR A 290 23.70 6.57 17.85
N GLY A 291 23.09 5.41 17.62
CA GLY A 291 23.42 4.16 18.27
C GLY A 291 24.24 3.27 17.33
N ALA A 292 25.51 3.05 17.66
CA ALA A 292 26.35 2.12 16.89
C ALA A 292 26.07 0.67 17.32
N PHE A 293 26.10 -0.24 16.35
CA PHE A 293 25.98 -1.68 16.59
C PHE A 293 26.76 -2.47 15.55
N LYS A 294 27.12 -3.70 15.91
CA LYS A 294 27.85 -4.61 15.03
C LYS A 294 26.98 -5.83 14.73
N GLY A 295 27.08 -6.29 13.49
CA GLY A 295 26.40 -7.51 13.06
C GLY A 295 27.18 -8.20 11.95
N ARG A 296 26.80 -9.45 11.67
CA ARG A 296 27.36 -10.22 10.55
C ARG A 296 26.55 -9.92 9.29
N VAL A 297 27.19 -9.49 8.23
CA VAL A 297 26.57 -9.23 6.94
C VAL A 297 26.03 -10.52 6.34
N LEU A 298 24.73 -10.57 6.07
CA LEU A 298 24.03 -11.70 5.45
C LEU A 298 23.90 -11.52 3.94
N VAL A 299 23.49 -10.31 3.52
CA VAL A 299 23.28 -9.96 2.11
C VAL A 299 23.65 -8.50 1.91
N THR A 300 24.24 -8.18 0.77
CA THR A 300 24.48 -6.81 0.31
C THR A 300 23.92 -6.67 -1.09
N GLU A 301 22.93 -5.81 -1.27
CA GLU A 301 22.32 -5.47 -2.56
C GLU A 301 22.78 -4.08 -2.98
N LEU A 302 23.33 -3.98 -4.19
CA LEU A 302 23.85 -2.72 -4.75
C LEU A 302 23.04 -2.36 -6.00
N SER A 303 22.27 -1.29 -5.96
CA SER A 303 21.47 -0.83 -7.11
C SER A 303 22.11 0.29 -7.92
N GLY A 304 23.39 0.59 -7.67
CA GLY A 304 24.14 1.67 -8.32
C GLY A 304 23.99 3.03 -7.64
N SER A 305 22.81 3.37 -7.12
CA SER A 305 22.55 4.60 -6.34
C SER A 305 22.37 4.36 -4.84
N GLU A 306 22.05 3.14 -4.46
CA GLU A 306 21.74 2.74 -3.09
C GLU A 306 22.35 1.40 -2.74
N SER A 307 22.59 1.21 -1.46
CA SER A 307 23.01 -0.07 -0.86
C SER A 307 21.97 -0.50 0.17
N VAL A 308 21.49 -1.74 0.05
CA VAL A 308 20.68 -2.38 1.07
C VAL A 308 21.49 -3.50 1.69
N ILE A 309 21.68 -3.43 3.00
CA ILE A 309 22.56 -4.34 3.76
C ILE A 309 21.71 -5.06 4.81
N HIS A 310 21.63 -6.37 4.70
CA HIS A 310 20.99 -7.22 5.70
C HIS A 310 22.06 -7.78 6.63
N MET A 311 21.86 -7.64 7.93
CA MET A 311 22.80 -8.08 8.96
C MET A 311 22.11 -8.92 10.02
N ASP A 312 22.79 -9.96 10.48
CA ASP A 312 22.43 -10.63 11.72
C ASP A 312 23.00 -9.86 12.91
N VAL A 313 22.11 -9.37 13.75
CA VAL A 313 22.42 -8.67 15.00
C VAL A 313 21.77 -9.44 16.14
N ASN A 314 22.56 -10.20 16.88
CA ASN A 314 22.11 -11.06 17.98
C ASN A 314 20.93 -11.99 17.61
N GLY A 315 20.98 -12.63 16.43
CA GLY A 315 19.93 -13.55 15.96
C GLY A 315 18.70 -12.87 15.34
N THR A 316 18.73 -11.55 15.21
CA THR A 316 17.67 -10.77 14.54
C THR A 316 18.23 -10.12 13.29
N THR A 317 17.51 -10.22 12.17
CA THR A 317 17.92 -9.54 10.93
C THR A 317 17.57 -8.07 11.01
N TRP A 318 18.59 -7.22 10.88
CA TRP A 318 18.46 -5.78 10.72
C TRP A 318 18.84 -5.36 9.31
N VAL A 319 18.17 -4.33 8.80
CA VAL A 319 18.34 -3.83 7.44
C VAL A 319 18.77 -2.37 7.47
N SER A 320 19.81 -2.05 6.71
CA SER A 320 20.22 -0.69 6.38
C SER A 320 19.89 -0.41 4.92
N GLN A 321 19.35 0.78 4.63
CA GLN A 321 19.21 1.30 3.28
C GLN A 321 19.85 2.68 3.23
N SER A 322 20.87 2.84 2.42
CA SER A 322 21.65 4.09 2.35
C SER A 322 22.02 4.47 0.92
N HIS A 323 22.08 5.77 0.65
CA HIS A 323 22.59 6.27 -0.61
C HIS A 323 24.07 5.96 -0.79
N GLY A 324 24.47 5.74 -2.02
CA GLY A 324 25.83 5.41 -2.40
C GLY A 324 26.11 3.91 -2.40
N ILE A 325 27.33 3.57 -2.81
CA ILE A 325 27.80 2.19 -2.90
C ILE A 325 28.63 1.88 -1.66
N HIS A 326 28.12 0.97 -0.83
CA HIS A 326 28.78 0.51 0.38
C HIS A 326 29.03 -1.00 0.27
N PRO A 327 30.18 -1.43 -0.30
CA PRO A 327 30.47 -2.84 -0.55
C PRO A 327 30.92 -3.52 0.75
N PHE A 328 29.97 -4.16 1.42
CA PHE A 328 30.27 -5.04 2.55
C PHE A 328 30.38 -6.49 2.08
N GLU A 329 31.41 -7.19 2.53
CA GLU A 329 31.58 -8.62 2.24
C GLU A 329 30.60 -9.46 3.06
N VAL A 330 29.90 -10.37 2.39
CA VAL A 330 28.99 -11.33 3.05
C VAL A 330 29.80 -12.20 4.01
N GLY A 331 29.30 -12.36 5.24
CA GLY A 331 29.94 -13.07 6.33
C GLY A 331 30.88 -12.23 7.19
N ALA A 332 31.30 -11.05 6.73
CA ALA A 332 32.11 -10.12 7.53
C ALA A 332 31.28 -9.51 8.68
N VAL A 333 31.98 -9.10 9.74
CA VAL A 333 31.38 -8.27 10.81
C VAL A 333 31.56 -6.82 10.42
N ALA A 334 30.44 -6.10 10.32
CA ALA A 334 30.44 -4.68 10.01
C ALA A 334 29.76 -3.88 11.12
N GLU A 335 30.05 -2.58 11.19
CA GLU A 335 29.42 -1.64 12.10
C GLU A 335 28.48 -0.73 11.34
N LEU A 336 27.23 -0.59 11.84
CA LEU A 336 26.23 0.35 11.35
C LEU A 336 25.77 1.28 12.47
N HIS A 337 25.14 2.37 12.08
CA HIS A 337 24.72 3.43 12.97
C HIS A 337 23.21 3.70 12.76
N ALA A 338 22.44 3.62 13.84
CA ALA A 338 21.01 3.92 13.85
C ALA A 338 20.78 5.37 14.34
N ASP A 339 19.99 6.16 13.63
CA ASP A 339 19.56 7.48 14.08
C ASP A 339 18.41 7.33 15.09
N ILE A 340 18.73 7.53 16.37
CA ILE A 340 17.77 7.32 17.47
C ILE A 340 16.73 8.45 17.54
N ASP A 341 17.03 9.63 17.05
CA ASP A 341 16.05 10.73 16.98
C ASP A 341 14.91 10.47 15.98
N GLN A 342 15.12 9.52 15.06
CA GLN A 342 14.10 9.05 14.10
C GLN A 342 13.42 7.73 14.51
N ALA A 343 13.81 7.19 15.65
CA ALA A 343 13.24 5.97 16.15
C ALA A 343 11.81 6.18 16.69
N LEU A 344 10.95 5.21 16.44
CA LEU A 344 9.61 5.12 17.01
C LEU A 344 9.65 4.26 18.27
N PHE A 345 9.03 4.72 19.35
CA PHE A 345 8.93 3.98 20.58
C PHE A 345 7.50 3.48 20.80
N PHE A 346 7.37 2.20 21.07
CA PHE A 346 6.08 1.56 21.30
C PHE A 346 6.02 0.98 22.71
N ARG A 347 4.85 1.03 23.33
CA ARG A 347 4.56 0.32 24.56
C ARG A 347 4.57 -1.20 24.34
N PRO A 348 4.60 -2.01 25.41
CA PRO A 348 4.52 -3.48 25.28
C PRO A 348 3.26 -4.00 24.58
N ASP A 349 2.15 -3.23 24.58
CA ASP A 349 0.91 -3.52 23.86
C ASP A 349 0.96 -3.15 22.37
N GLY A 350 2.06 -2.53 21.93
CA GLY A 350 2.31 -2.10 20.56
C GLY A 350 1.86 -0.68 20.22
N GLU A 351 1.25 0.07 21.13
CA GLU A 351 0.86 1.47 20.88
C GLU A 351 2.08 2.41 20.79
N LEU A 352 2.04 3.34 19.82
CA LEU A 352 3.08 4.38 19.71
C LEU A 352 3.05 5.30 20.93
N ILE A 353 4.23 5.62 21.43
CA ILE A 353 4.42 6.66 22.44
C ILE A 353 4.80 7.95 21.70
N THR A 354 3.99 8.97 21.87
CA THR A 354 4.18 10.30 21.27
C THR A 354 4.62 11.31 22.32
#